data_633a44b15312c82560889321291cc009
#
_entry.id   633a44b15312c82560889321291cc009
#
_cell.length_a   1.000
_cell.length_b   1.000
_cell.length_c   1.000
_cell.angle_alpha   90.00
_cell.angle_beta   90.00
_cell.angle_gamma   90.00
#
_symmetry.space_group_name_H-M   'P 1'
#
loop_
_entity.id
_entity.type
_entity.pdbx_description
1 polymer ?
#
loop_
_entity_poly.entity_id
_entity_poly.type
_entity_poly.pdbx_seq_one_letter_code
_entity_poly.pdbx_strand_id
1 'polypeptide(L)'
;KLGLVPYGKIAGQTVDSPTLTYNTIGRHISKMVYTKVVTNKSPWLAGAELGGVYTNPASHGEGRFVASEEWLDQLFANGQVATQYCDPSGNISMNEEWNVNGSYRAIEGITSPDGRVLGKMAHSERRGDSVAINIYGEQDLKIFESGVKYFK
;
A
#
# COMPACT_ATOMS: atom_id res chain seq x y z
N LYS A 1 5.23 12.88 -4.51
CA LYS A 1 5.62 14.33 -4.47
C LYS A 1 4.83 15.20 -5.46
N LEU A 2 4.18 14.64 -6.48
CA LEU A 2 3.35 15.39 -7.42
C LEU A 2 1.89 15.55 -6.95
N GLY A 3 1.50 14.93 -5.85
CA GLY A 3 0.14 14.97 -5.33
C GLY A 3 -0.86 14.06 -6.05
N LEU A 4 -0.44 13.36 -7.10
CA LEU A 4 -1.35 12.59 -7.96
C LEU A 4 -2.14 11.53 -7.18
N VAL A 5 -1.51 10.80 -6.26
CA VAL A 5 -2.19 9.75 -5.51
C VAL A 5 -3.14 10.33 -4.45
N PRO A 6 -2.71 11.23 -3.53
CA PRO A 6 -3.63 11.74 -2.51
C PRO A 6 -4.73 12.66 -3.06
N TYR A 7 -4.45 13.43 -4.12
CA TYR A 7 -5.37 14.45 -4.66
C TYR A 7 -6.08 14.04 -5.95
N GLY A 8 -5.64 12.98 -6.63
CA GLY A 8 -6.13 12.59 -7.96
C GLY A 8 -5.72 13.52 -9.10
N LYS A 9 -4.84 14.49 -8.84
CA LYS A 9 -4.33 15.46 -9.82
C LYS A 9 -2.93 15.93 -9.42
N ILE A 10 -2.18 16.44 -10.37
CA ILE A 10 -0.93 17.15 -10.07
C ILE A 10 -1.30 18.44 -9.34
N ALA A 11 -0.84 18.57 -8.10
CA ALA A 11 -1.12 19.71 -7.25
C ALA A 11 0.13 20.10 -6.47
N GLY A 12 0.25 21.37 -6.14
CA GLY A 12 1.27 21.84 -5.23
C GLY A 12 1.11 21.18 -3.86
N GLN A 13 2.21 20.70 -3.29
CA GLN A 13 2.23 20.15 -1.94
C GLN A 13 2.45 21.26 -0.92
N THR A 14 1.83 21.10 0.23
CA THR A 14 2.04 21.93 1.43
C THR A 14 2.82 21.12 2.47
N VAL A 15 3.18 21.76 3.57
CA VAL A 15 3.84 21.07 4.70
C VAL A 15 2.99 19.96 5.31
N ASP A 16 1.67 20.06 5.17
CA ASP A 16 0.70 19.09 5.72
C ASP A 16 0.32 17.98 4.74
N SER A 17 0.81 18.06 3.50
CA SER A 17 0.47 17.06 2.47
C SER A 17 0.97 15.68 2.82
N PRO A 18 0.18 14.62 2.58
CA PRO A 18 0.67 13.25 2.70
C PRO A 18 1.93 13.03 1.87
N THR A 19 2.92 12.38 2.46
CA THR A 19 4.21 12.14 1.79
C THR A 19 4.85 10.82 2.21
N LEU A 20 5.90 10.44 1.47
CA LEU A 20 6.80 9.36 1.84
C LEU A 20 8.12 9.93 2.34
N THR A 21 8.66 9.33 3.38
CA THR A 21 9.92 9.71 4.01
C THR A 21 10.75 8.48 4.38
N TYR A 22 11.90 8.69 5.00
CA TYR A 22 12.80 7.63 5.43
C TYR A 22 12.12 6.62 6.36
N ASN A 23 12.43 5.35 6.17
CA ASN A 23 12.05 4.29 7.10
C ASN A 23 12.52 4.63 8.51
N THR A 24 11.76 4.23 9.54
CA THR A 24 12.14 4.45 10.96
C THR A 24 13.49 3.88 11.32
N ILE A 25 13.91 2.78 10.68
CA ILE A 25 15.23 2.18 10.88
C ILE A 25 16.39 2.96 10.24
N GLY A 26 16.12 4.07 9.55
CA GLY A 26 17.13 4.95 8.92
C GLY A 26 17.92 4.32 7.76
N ARG A 27 17.46 3.20 7.21
CA ARG A 27 18.14 2.50 6.11
C ARG A 27 17.17 1.75 5.21
N HIS A 28 17.68 1.24 4.09
CA HIS A 28 16.94 0.35 3.20
C HIS A 28 16.50 -0.93 3.92
N ILE A 29 15.26 -1.34 3.67
CA ILE A 29 14.71 -2.62 4.09
C ILE A 29 14.35 -3.46 2.86
N SER A 30 14.66 -4.75 2.91
CA SER A 30 14.23 -5.75 1.93
C SER A 30 13.65 -6.94 2.71
N LYS A 31 12.33 -7.09 2.67
CA LYS A 31 11.62 -8.10 3.47
C LYS A 31 10.30 -8.46 2.80
N MET A 32 9.87 -9.71 2.94
CA MET A 32 8.48 -10.09 2.67
C MET A 32 7.58 -9.50 3.75
N VAL A 33 6.50 -8.85 3.33
CA VAL A 33 5.53 -8.20 4.23
C VAL A 33 4.14 -8.73 3.97
N TYR A 34 3.32 -8.75 5.01
CA TYR A 34 1.90 -9.06 4.91
C TYR A 34 1.11 -7.75 4.77
N THR A 35 0.24 -7.72 3.78
CA THR A 35 -0.61 -6.57 3.51
C THR A 35 -2.07 -7.01 3.39
N LYS A 36 -2.96 -6.28 4.04
CA LYS A 36 -4.40 -6.52 4.01
C LYS A 36 -5.09 -5.53 3.09
N VAL A 37 -5.95 -5.99 2.21
CA VAL A 37 -6.82 -5.13 1.41
C VAL A 37 -7.93 -4.59 2.29
N VAL A 38 -7.99 -3.27 2.49
CA VAL A 38 -8.96 -2.63 3.37
C VAL A 38 -10.04 -1.84 2.64
N THR A 39 -9.84 -1.62 1.34
CA THR A 39 -10.87 -1.11 0.42
C THR A 39 -10.65 -1.65 -0.98
N ASN A 40 -11.72 -1.85 -1.73
CA ASN A 40 -11.71 -2.21 -3.15
C ASN A 40 -12.17 -1.05 -4.04
N LYS A 41 -12.08 0.18 -3.54
CA LYS A 41 -12.43 1.40 -4.31
C LYS A 41 -11.63 1.50 -5.62
N SER A 42 -10.37 1.10 -5.58
CA SER A 42 -9.51 1.13 -6.75
C SER A 42 -9.85 0.01 -7.73
N PRO A 43 -10.06 0.30 -9.02
CA PRO A 43 -10.23 -0.73 -10.04
C PRO A 43 -9.03 -1.67 -10.16
N TRP A 44 -7.84 -1.23 -9.76
CA TRP A 44 -6.64 -2.06 -9.69
C TRP A 44 -6.75 -3.21 -8.68
N LEU A 45 -7.64 -3.09 -7.68
CA LEU A 45 -7.88 -4.09 -6.64
C LEU A 45 -9.19 -4.87 -6.85
N ALA A 46 -9.87 -4.71 -7.99
CA ALA A 46 -11.15 -5.36 -8.26
C ALA A 46 -11.07 -6.90 -8.26
N GLY A 47 -9.90 -7.46 -8.53
CA GLY A 47 -9.65 -8.92 -8.47
C GLY A 47 -9.13 -9.42 -7.12
N ALA A 48 -8.85 -8.52 -6.18
CA ALA A 48 -8.40 -8.87 -4.84
C ALA A 48 -9.58 -9.03 -3.88
N GLU A 49 -9.46 -9.94 -2.93
CA GLU A 49 -10.47 -10.13 -1.89
C GLU A 49 -10.41 -9.01 -0.86
N LEU A 50 -11.56 -8.39 -0.58
CA LEU A 50 -11.67 -7.41 0.51
C LEU A 50 -11.44 -8.10 1.86
N GLY A 51 -10.50 -7.60 2.64
CA GLY A 51 -10.04 -8.25 3.86
C GLY A 51 -8.98 -9.33 3.63
N GLY A 52 -8.70 -9.70 2.38
CA GLY A 52 -7.67 -10.67 2.01
C GLY A 52 -6.28 -10.22 2.43
N VAL A 53 -5.45 -11.18 2.85
CA VAL A 53 -4.05 -10.97 3.26
C VAL A 53 -3.13 -11.49 2.16
N TYR A 54 -2.21 -10.63 1.74
CA TYR A 54 -1.27 -10.92 0.66
C TYR A 54 0.17 -10.74 1.12
N THR A 55 1.06 -11.61 0.65
CA THR A 55 2.48 -11.57 0.97
C THR A 55 3.27 -11.06 -0.23
N ASN A 56 3.90 -9.91 -0.11
CA ASN A 56 4.66 -9.29 -1.18
C ASN A 56 6.01 -8.77 -0.69
N PRO A 57 7.05 -8.70 -1.53
CA PRO A 57 8.33 -8.13 -1.13
C PRO A 57 8.26 -6.60 -1.04
N ALA A 58 8.74 -6.04 0.07
CA ALA A 58 9.04 -4.62 0.21
C ALA A 58 10.55 -4.39 0.02
N SER A 59 10.92 -3.33 -0.69
CA SER A 59 12.32 -3.01 -0.98
C SER A 59 12.49 -1.51 -1.17
N HIS A 60 12.74 -0.77 -0.09
CA HIS A 60 12.82 0.68 -0.10
C HIS A 60 13.57 1.25 1.11
N GLY A 61 14.13 2.45 0.96
CA GLY A 61 14.70 3.26 2.05
C GLY A 61 13.75 4.37 2.52
N GLU A 62 12.83 4.78 1.68
CA GLU A 62 11.90 5.91 1.87
C GLU A 62 10.45 5.47 1.63
N GLY A 63 10.02 4.41 2.30
CA GLY A 63 8.67 3.87 2.18
C GLY A 63 7.71 4.26 3.30
N ARG A 64 8.15 5.06 4.26
CA ARG A 64 7.33 5.47 5.40
C ARG A 64 6.29 6.50 4.97
N PHE A 65 5.03 6.13 5.02
CA PHE A 65 3.91 7.05 4.78
C PHE A 65 3.66 7.90 6.03
N VAL A 66 3.61 9.22 5.85
CA VAL A 66 3.32 10.20 6.91
C VAL A 66 2.30 11.22 6.42
N ALA A 67 1.41 11.63 7.31
CA ALA A 67 0.40 12.66 7.08
C ALA A 67 -0.05 13.25 8.42
N SER A 68 -0.73 14.41 8.41
CA SER A 68 -1.41 14.92 9.61
C SER A 68 -2.61 14.02 9.98
N GLU A 69 -3.08 14.09 11.21
CA GLU A 69 -4.23 13.29 11.66
C GLU A 69 -5.48 13.61 10.85
N GLU A 70 -5.70 14.88 10.47
CA GLU A 70 -6.82 15.30 9.63
C GLU A 70 -6.74 14.61 8.24
N TRP A 71 -5.55 14.52 7.66
CA TRP A 71 -5.35 13.81 6.40
C TRP A 71 -5.57 12.31 6.55
N LEU A 72 -5.08 11.71 7.64
CA LEU A 72 -5.30 10.29 7.91
C LEU A 72 -6.80 9.99 8.00
N ASP A 73 -7.54 10.79 8.78
CA ASP A 73 -8.98 10.63 8.92
C ASP A 73 -9.71 10.77 7.58
N GLN A 74 -9.34 11.77 6.77
CA GLN A 74 -9.91 11.95 5.43
C GLN A 74 -9.63 10.77 4.49
N LEU A 75 -8.39 10.26 4.47
CA LEU A 75 -8.02 9.13 3.62
C LEU A 75 -8.83 7.87 3.98
N PHE A 76 -9.02 7.61 5.28
CA PHE A 76 -9.87 6.49 5.72
C PHE A 76 -11.35 6.73 5.40
N ALA A 77 -11.90 7.89 5.72
CA ALA A 77 -13.30 8.24 5.47
C ALA A 77 -13.65 8.19 3.97
N ASN A 78 -12.72 8.60 3.11
CA ASN A 78 -12.88 8.56 1.66
C ASN A 78 -12.66 7.17 1.04
N GLY A 79 -12.25 6.18 1.82
CA GLY A 79 -11.85 4.86 1.32
C GLY A 79 -10.61 4.89 0.43
N GLN A 80 -9.71 5.87 0.64
CA GLN A 80 -8.48 6.01 -0.13
C GLN A 80 -7.33 5.14 0.41
N VAL A 81 -7.43 4.64 1.65
CA VAL A 81 -6.48 3.66 2.16
C VAL A 81 -6.80 2.32 1.53
N ALA A 82 -5.93 1.87 0.63
CA ALA A 82 -6.14 0.67 -0.17
C ALA A 82 -5.68 -0.59 0.57
N THR A 83 -4.48 -0.54 1.13
CA THR A 83 -3.84 -1.65 1.84
C THR A 83 -3.15 -1.16 3.10
N GLN A 84 -3.12 -2.02 4.11
CA GLN A 84 -2.41 -1.77 5.37
C GLN A 84 -1.48 -2.94 5.70
N TYR A 85 -0.36 -2.65 6.36
CA TYR A 85 0.49 -3.69 6.95
C TYR A 85 -0.25 -4.44 8.04
N CYS A 86 -0.08 -5.76 8.05
CA CYS A 86 -0.73 -6.62 9.05
C CYS A 86 0.22 -7.76 9.47
N ASP A 87 -0.16 -8.48 10.52
CA ASP A 87 0.45 -9.74 10.88
C ASP A 87 -0.02 -10.89 9.94
N PRO A 88 0.55 -12.10 10.03
CA PRO A 88 0.12 -13.25 9.21
C PRO A 88 -1.35 -13.64 9.41
N SER A 89 -1.96 -13.26 10.53
CA SER A 89 -3.38 -13.52 10.84
C SER A 89 -4.32 -12.43 10.29
N GLY A 90 -3.76 -11.38 9.65
CA GLY A 90 -4.53 -10.28 9.08
C GLY A 90 -4.94 -9.19 10.08
N ASN A 91 -4.36 -9.16 11.28
CA ASN A 91 -4.56 -8.06 12.21
C ASN A 91 -3.66 -6.90 11.82
N ILE A 92 -4.24 -5.71 11.62
CA ILE A 92 -3.47 -4.50 11.32
C ILE A 92 -2.49 -4.23 12.47
N SER A 93 -1.24 -3.99 12.14
CA SER A 93 -0.19 -3.89 13.15
C SER A 93 0.71 -2.68 12.94
N MET A 94 0.95 -1.95 14.04
CA MET A 94 1.94 -0.87 14.11
C MET A 94 3.31 -1.37 14.57
N ASN A 95 3.44 -2.66 14.92
CA ASN A 95 4.71 -3.26 15.32
C ASN A 95 5.70 -3.24 14.14
N GLU A 96 6.94 -2.88 14.39
CA GLU A 96 8.03 -2.81 13.38
C GLU A 96 8.32 -4.17 12.72
N GLU A 97 7.94 -5.26 13.35
CA GLU A 97 8.04 -6.58 12.75
C GLU A 97 7.17 -6.68 11.48
N TRP A 98 6.00 -6.06 11.48
CA TRP A 98 5.01 -6.10 10.39
C TRP A 98 4.93 -4.79 9.62
N ASN A 99 4.89 -3.65 10.31
CA ASN A 99 4.94 -2.30 9.72
C ASN A 99 6.40 -1.86 9.55
N VAL A 100 7.06 -2.49 8.61
CA VAL A 100 8.52 -2.50 8.45
C VAL A 100 9.18 -1.14 8.18
N ASN A 101 8.41 -0.15 7.77
CA ASN A 101 8.90 1.20 7.48
C ASN A 101 8.40 2.26 8.47
N GLY A 102 7.51 1.87 9.40
CA GLY A 102 6.93 2.78 10.40
C GLY A 102 5.84 3.70 9.84
N SER A 103 5.16 3.30 8.77
CA SER A 103 4.06 4.08 8.18
C SER A 103 2.96 4.36 9.19
N TYR A 104 2.43 5.60 9.18
CA TYR A 104 1.34 6.00 10.04
C TYR A 104 0.10 5.15 9.79
N ARG A 105 -0.57 4.73 10.89
CA ARG A 105 -1.73 3.82 10.88
C ARG A 105 -1.52 2.57 10.02
N ALA A 106 -0.27 2.09 9.91
CA ALA A 106 0.13 0.94 9.10
C ALA A 106 -0.25 1.05 7.62
N ILE A 107 -0.43 2.25 7.07
CA ILE A 107 -0.77 2.45 5.66
C ILE A 107 0.36 1.92 4.78
N GLU A 108 0.04 0.97 3.90
CA GLU A 108 0.96 0.41 2.92
C GLU A 108 0.69 0.95 1.52
N GLY A 109 -0.58 1.17 1.19
CA GLY A 109 -0.99 1.71 -0.09
C GLY A 109 -2.20 2.61 -0.01
N ILE A 110 -2.23 3.63 -0.85
CA ILE A 110 -3.37 4.55 -1.00
C ILE A 110 -3.79 4.67 -2.46
N THR A 111 -5.03 5.06 -2.67
CA THR A 111 -5.58 5.34 -4.00
C THR A 111 -6.00 6.81 -4.12
N SER A 112 -6.13 7.29 -5.36
CA SER A 112 -6.72 8.60 -5.63
C SER A 112 -8.19 8.65 -5.21
N PRO A 113 -8.79 9.84 -5.05
CA PRO A 113 -10.21 9.99 -4.69
C PRO A 113 -11.16 9.23 -5.62
N ASP A 114 -10.83 9.12 -6.91
CA ASP A 114 -11.59 8.37 -7.92
C ASP A 114 -11.16 6.89 -8.05
N GLY A 115 -10.16 6.47 -7.31
CA GLY A 115 -9.64 5.09 -7.32
C GLY A 115 -8.68 4.75 -8.45
N ARG A 116 -8.53 5.59 -9.48
CA ARG A 116 -7.83 5.25 -10.72
C ARG A 116 -6.30 5.23 -10.61
N VAL A 117 -5.76 5.93 -9.63
CA VAL A 117 -4.32 5.92 -9.34
C VAL A 117 -4.10 5.17 -8.04
N LEU A 118 -3.31 4.10 -8.08
CA LEU A 118 -2.94 3.31 -6.92
C LEU A 118 -1.43 3.46 -6.68
N GLY A 119 -1.05 3.79 -5.45
CA GLY A 119 0.33 3.77 -4.98
C GLY A 119 0.46 2.83 -3.79
N LYS A 120 1.45 1.95 -3.83
CA LYS A 120 1.74 1.00 -2.74
C LYS A 120 3.23 0.75 -2.61
N MET A 121 3.66 0.26 -1.45
CA MET A 121 5.07 0.07 -1.14
C MET A 121 5.60 -1.33 -1.46
N ALA A 122 4.80 -2.36 -1.22
CA ALA A 122 5.19 -3.73 -1.56
C ALA A 122 4.99 -3.99 -3.07
N HIS A 123 5.92 -4.72 -3.64
CA HIS A 123 6.05 -4.95 -5.08
C HIS A 123 5.24 -6.17 -5.54
N SER A 124 4.02 -5.96 -5.99
CA SER A 124 3.18 -7.04 -6.53
C SER A 124 3.65 -7.58 -7.89
N GLU A 125 4.52 -6.85 -8.59
CA GLU A 125 5.15 -7.29 -9.84
C GLU A 125 6.30 -8.27 -9.64
N ARG A 126 6.86 -8.37 -8.43
CA ARG A 126 7.98 -9.27 -8.12
C ARG A 126 7.50 -10.66 -7.76
N ARG A 127 6.83 -11.30 -8.69
CA ARG A 127 6.34 -12.67 -8.57
C ARG A 127 6.50 -13.43 -9.88
N GLY A 128 6.42 -14.74 -9.83
CA GLY A 128 6.52 -15.64 -10.98
C GLY A 128 6.73 -17.07 -10.54
N ASP A 129 6.71 -17.99 -11.48
CA ASP A 129 6.75 -19.44 -11.19
C ASP A 129 7.98 -19.90 -10.40
N SER A 130 9.06 -19.15 -10.48
CA SER A 130 10.32 -19.45 -9.77
C SER A 130 10.67 -18.42 -8.69
N VAL A 131 9.78 -17.48 -8.40
CA VAL A 131 10.03 -16.39 -7.43
C VAL A 131 9.19 -16.60 -6.19
N ALA A 132 9.83 -16.50 -5.01
CA ALA A 132 9.19 -16.61 -3.69
C ALA A 132 8.41 -17.93 -3.47
N ILE A 133 8.84 -19.02 -4.10
CA ILE A 133 8.20 -20.35 -4.03
C ILE A 133 8.15 -20.94 -2.61
N ASN A 134 9.08 -20.54 -1.74
CA ASN A 134 9.16 -20.98 -0.35
C ASN A 134 8.50 -19.97 0.63
N ILE A 135 7.82 -18.96 0.12
CA ILE A 135 7.14 -17.97 0.94
C ILE A 135 5.67 -18.34 1.03
N TYR A 136 5.22 -18.51 2.27
CA TYR A 136 3.83 -18.85 2.56
C TYR A 136 2.90 -17.65 2.32
N GLY A 137 1.67 -17.93 1.85
CA GLY A 137 0.60 -16.97 1.68
C GLY A 137 0.29 -16.65 0.22
N GLU A 138 -0.85 -16.00 0.00
CA GLU A 138 -1.27 -15.52 -1.32
C GLU A 138 -0.40 -14.31 -1.73
N GLN A 139 0.09 -14.32 -2.96
CA GLN A 139 1.00 -13.29 -3.47
C GLN A 139 0.35 -12.48 -4.61
N ASP A 140 -0.76 -12.95 -5.17
CA ASP A 140 -1.37 -12.37 -6.36
C ASP A 140 -2.56 -11.46 -6.03
N LEU A 141 -2.31 -10.17 -5.88
CA LEU A 141 -3.34 -9.12 -5.78
C LEU A 141 -4.13 -8.90 -7.08
N LYS A 142 -3.75 -9.56 -8.18
CA LYS A 142 -4.36 -9.41 -9.52
C LYS A 142 -4.45 -7.98 -10.03
N ILE A 143 -3.51 -7.13 -9.62
CA ILE A 143 -3.50 -5.69 -9.94
C ILE A 143 -3.49 -5.48 -11.45
N PHE A 144 -2.57 -6.12 -12.17
CA PHE A 144 -2.43 -5.92 -13.61
C PHE A 144 -3.62 -6.48 -14.40
N GLU A 145 -4.12 -7.66 -14.02
CA GLU A 145 -5.32 -8.24 -14.62
C GLU A 145 -6.54 -7.34 -14.43
N SER A 146 -6.71 -6.82 -13.20
CA SER A 146 -7.81 -5.91 -12.85
C SER A 146 -7.73 -4.60 -13.64
N GLY A 147 -6.53 -4.02 -13.75
CA GLY A 147 -6.30 -2.82 -14.55
C GLY A 147 -6.62 -3.05 -16.03
N VAL A 148 -6.13 -4.12 -16.62
CA VAL A 148 -6.43 -4.45 -18.02
C VAL A 148 -7.92 -4.63 -18.26
N LYS A 149 -8.65 -5.30 -17.35
CA LYS A 149 -10.10 -5.47 -17.46
C LYS A 149 -10.87 -4.16 -17.36
N TYR A 150 -10.39 -3.23 -16.53
CA TYR A 150 -11.07 -1.96 -16.30
C TYR A 150 -10.87 -0.95 -17.44
N PHE A 151 -9.66 -0.89 -18.02
CA PHE A 151 -9.31 0.11 -19.04
C PHE A 151 -9.48 -0.39 -20.49
N LYS A 152 -9.98 -1.61 -20.70
CA LYS A 152 -10.44 -2.12 -21.99
C LYS A 152 -11.86 -1.66 -22.26
#